data_b399c7728343e64876d8400e25a01cb9
#
_entry.id   b399c7728343e64876d8400e25a01cb9
#
_cell.length_a   1.000
_cell.length_b   1.000
_cell.length_c   1.000
_cell.angle_alpha   90.00
_cell.angle_beta   90.00
_cell.angle_gamma   90.00
#
_symmetry.space_group_name_H-M   'P 1'
#
loop_
_entity.id
_entity.type
_entity.pdbx_description
1 polymer ?
#
loop_
_entity_poly.entity_id
_entity_poly.type
_entity_poly.pdbx_seq_one_letter_code
_entity_poly.pdbx_strand_id
1 'polypeptide(L)'
;MYPFKFRPLLKQTLWGGERIVPFKGIASGPGRVGESWELSGVAGSESVVTEGPLAGVSLPELVGRYRGALVGEANYARYGREFPLLVKFIDARQDLSIQVHPDEIGRAHV
;
A
#
# COMPACT_ATOMS: atom_id res chain seq x y z
N MET A 1 2.41 2.36 21.53
CA MET A 1 2.07 2.22 20.10
C MET A 1 0.75 1.46 19.98
N TYR A 2 -0.17 1.94 19.19
CA TYR A 2 -1.47 1.32 18.96
C TYR A 2 -1.54 0.72 17.55
N PRO A 3 -2.50 -0.17 17.24
CA PRO A 3 -2.65 -0.70 15.88
C PRO A 3 -3.05 0.40 14.92
N PHE A 4 -2.27 0.57 13.85
CA PHE A 4 -2.53 1.60 12.86
C PHE A 4 -3.45 1.10 11.75
N LYS A 5 -4.37 1.96 11.33
CA LYS A 5 -5.16 1.76 10.13
C LYS A 5 -4.78 2.84 9.13
N PHE A 6 -4.72 2.46 7.86
CA PHE A 6 -4.30 3.35 6.79
C PHE A 6 -5.42 3.57 5.79
N ARG A 7 -5.42 4.77 5.20
CA ARG A 7 -6.36 5.08 4.12
C ARG A 7 -6.00 4.27 2.88
N PRO A 8 -6.95 3.52 2.29
CA PRO A 8 -6.68 2.84 1.03
C PRO A 8 -6.49 3.86 -0.09
N LEU A 9 -5.52 3.58 -0.97
CA LEU A 9 -5.27 4.40 -2.16
C LEU A 9 -5.87 3.67 -3.35
N LEU A 10 -6.95 4.20 -3.90
CA LEU A 10 -7.68 3.58 -5.01
C LEU A 10 -7.03 4.00 -6.32
N LYS A 11 -6.58 3.02 -7.10
CA LYS A 11 -5.92 3.24 -8.38
C LYS A 11 -6.84 2.86 -9.51
N GLN A 12 -7.20 3.83 -10.34
CA GLN A 12 -8.01 3.59 -11.53
C GLN A 12 -7.13 3.05 -12.64
N THR A 13 -7.60 2.00 -13.31
CA THR A 13 -6.89 1.37 -14.41
C THR A 13 -7.88 1.02 -15.51
N LEU A 14 -7.40 0.92 -16.76
CA LEU A 14 -8.25 0.56 -17.90
C LEU A 14 -8.79 -0.87 -17.79
N TRP A 15 -8.02 -1.75 -17.15
CA TRP A 15 -8.39 -3.16 -16.96
C TRP A 15 -9.15 -3.39 -15.65
N GLY A 16 -9.37 -2.35 -14.86
CA GLY A 16 -9.99 -2.45 -13.54
C GLY A 16 -11.47 -2.83 -13.58
N GLY A 17 -11.89 -3.54 -12.53
CA GLY A 17 -13.29 -3.91 -12.31
C GLY A 17 -14.03 -2.92 -11.41
N GLU A 18 -15.18 -3.32 -10.94
CA GLU A 18 -16.07 -2.49 -10.13
C GLU A 18 -16.34 -3.09 -8.74
N ARG A 19 -15.54 -4.10 -8.32
CA ARG A 19 -15.79 -4.86 -7.09
C ARG A 19 -15.10 -4.33 -5.86
N ILE A 20 -14.00 -3.58 -6.00
CA ILE A 20 -13.20 -3.13 -4.84
C ILE A 20 -13.99 -2.15 -3.97
N VAL A 21 -14.61 -1.15 -4.55
CA VAL A 21 -15.35 -0.13 -3.79
C VAL A 21 -16.45 -0.76 -2.93
N PRO A 22 -17.37 -1.59 -3.47
CA PRO A 22 -18.37 -2.24 -2.63
C PRO A 22 -17.77 -3.28 -1.69
N PHE A 23 -16.74 -4.01 -2.10
CA PHE A 23 -16.06 -4.99 -1.24
C PHE A 23 -15.50 -4.33 0.02
N LYS A 24 -14.91 -3.15 -0.10
CA LYS A 24 -14.36 -2.42 1.03
C LYS A 24 -15.41 -1.63 1.83
N GLY A 25 -16.66 -1.65 1.41
CA GLY A 25 -17.72 -0.92 2.10
C GLY A 25 -17.63 0.60 1.94
N ILE A 26 -16.96 1.08 0.91
CA ILE A 26 -16.86 2.52 0.62
C ILE A 26 -18.19 2.98 0.00
N ALA A 27 -18.78 4.03 0.58
CA ALA A 27 -20.12 4.50 0.16
C ALA A 27 -20.11 5.04 -1.28
N SER A 28 -19.04 5.67 -1.71
CA SER A 28 -18.89 6.17 -3.08
C SER A 28 -17.41 6.17 -3.45
N GLY A 29 -17.15 6.01 -4.74
CA GLY A 29 -15.78 6.00 -5.23
C GLY A 29 -15.74 5.98 -6.75
N PRO A 30 -14.54 5.92 -7.35
CA PRO A 30 -14.38 5.81 -8.79
C PRO A 30 -15.09 4.56 -9.33
N GLY A 31 -15.62 4.65 -10.54
CA GLY A 31 -16.34 3.54 -11.17
C GLY A 31 -15.48 2.31 -11.43
N ARG A 32 -14.24 2.50 -11.87
CA ARG A 32 -13.30 1.42 -12.15
C ARG A 32 -12.06 1.58 -11.29
N VAL A 33 -11.83 0.61 -10.41
CA VAL A 33 -10.68 0.56 -9.53
C VAL A 33 -10.01 -0.79 -9.73
N GLY A 34 -8.86 -0.80 -10.37
CA GLY A 34 -8.10 -2.03 -10.59
C GLY A 34 -7.29 -2.43 -9.37
N GLU A 35 -6.85 -1.48 -8.56
CA GLU A 35 -6.03 -1.74 -7.39
C GLU A 35 -6.45 -0.86 -6.23
N SER A 36 -6.39 -1.43 -5.02
CA SER A 36 -6.48 -0.67 -3.78
C SER A 36 -5.20 -0.91 -3.00
N TRP A 37 -4.38 0.10 -2.86
CA TRP A 37 -3.11 0.00 -2.13
C TRP A 37 -3.41 0.14 -0.64
N GLU A 38 -3.24 -0.96 0.08
CA GLU A 38 -3.56 -1.04 1.51
C GLU A 38 -2.41 -0.57 2.38
N LEU A 39 -1.17 -0.82 1.96
CA LEU A 39 0.02 -0.44 2.69
C LEU A 39 1.11 -0.11 1.68
N SER A 40 1.59 1.14 1.70
CA SER A 40 2.56 1.62 0.72
C SER A 40 3.48 2.67 1.31
N GLY A 41 4.79 2.51 1.06
CA GLY A 41 5.78 3.55 1.30
C GLY A 41 6.29 4.17 -0.01
N VAL A 42 5.63 3.89 -1.14
CA VAL A 42 6.06 4.40 -2.45
C VAL A 42 5.94 5.92 -2.50
N ALA A 43 7.02 6.60 -2.95
CA ALA A 43 7.04 8.06 -3.05
C ALA A 43 5.88 8.57 -3.89
N GLY A 44 5.15 9.54 -3.36
CA GLY A 44 3.95 10.09 -4.00
C GLY A 44 2.68 9.29 -3.73
N SER A 45 2.77 8.10 -3.16
CA SER A 45 1.63 7.23 -2.84
C SER A 45 1.80 6.59 -1.47
N GLU A 46 2.27 7.35 -0.50
CA GLU A 46 2.49 6.87 0.85
C GLU A 46 1.16 6.66 1.58
N SER A 47 1.05 5.55 2.29
CA SER A 47 -0.09 5.30 3.18
C SER A 47 -0.10 6.29 4.34
N VAL A 48 -1.29 6.71 4.74
CA VAL A 48 -1.50 7.71 5.81
C VAL A 48 -2.44 7.12 6.85
N VAL A 49 -2.07 7.28 8.11
CA VAL A 49 -2.88 6.80 9.24
C VAL A 49 -4.21 7.53 9.29
N THR A 50 -5.30 6.78 9.50
CA THR A 50 -6.65 7.35 9.51
C THR A 50 -7.20 7.65 10.89
N GLU A 51 -6.73 6.99 11.93
CA GLU A 51 -7.34 7.04 13.26
C GLU A 51 -6.30 7.23 14.36
N GLY A 52 -6.75 7.77 15.50
CA GLY A 52 -5.97 7.90 16.70
C GLY A 52 -5.07 9.12 16.72
N PRO A 53 -4.19 9.21 17.74
CA PRO A 53 -3.31 10.38 17.92
C PRO A 53 -2.36 10.64 16.76
N LEU A 54 -2.05 9.63 15.97
CA LEU A 54 -1.14 9.75 14.82
C LEU A 54 -1.87 9.84 13.48
N ALA A 55 -3.18 10.09 13.47
CA ALA A 55 -3.93 10.31 12.24
C ALA A 55 -3.27 11.41 11.40
N GLY A 56 -3.14 11.16 10.08
CA GLY A 56 -2.49 12.09 9.16
C GLY A 56 -0.99 11.86 8.98
N VAL A 57 -0.38 10.99 9.79
CA VAL A 57 1.05 10.69 9.68
C VAL A 57 1.27 9.62 8.59
N SER A 58 2.25 9.86 7.73
CA SER A 58 2.57 8.91 6.65
C SER A 58 3.36 7.71 7.16
N LEU A 59 3.31 6.60 6.39
CA LEU A 59 4.06 5.40 6.74
C LEU A 59 5.58 5.64 6.85
N PRO A 60 6.24 6.34 5.91
CA PRO A 60 7.67 6.63 6.07
C PRO A 60 7.99 7.44 7.33
N GLU A 61 7.13 8.38 7.70
CA GLU A 61 7.32 9.15 8.92
C GLU A 61 7.15 8.30 10.17
N LEU A 62 6.20 7.37 10.18
CA LEU A 62 6.05 6.40 11.28
C LEU A 62 7.29 5.53 11.41
N VAL A 63 7.81 5.03 10.31
CA VAL A 63 9.03 4.20 10.31
C VAL A 63 10.20 5.00 10.85
N GLY A 64 10.35 6.25 10.46
CA GLY A 64 11.40 7.13 10.97
C GLY A 64 11.26 7.44 12.46
N ARG A 65 10.03 7.48 12.97
CA ARG A 65 9.73 7.78 14.38
C ARG A 65 9.93 6.57 15.29
N TYR A 66 9.42 5.40 14.89
CA TYR A 66 9.43 4.20 15.73
C TYR A 66 10.53 3.19 15.38
N ARG A 67 11.10 3.30 14.19
CA ARG A 67 12.26 2.53 13.76
C ARG A 67 12.07 1.02 13.96
N GLY A 68 13.05 0.38 14.58
CA GLY A 68 13.01 -1.06 14.82
C GLY A 68 11.85 -1.53 15.67
N ALA A 69 11.28 -0.67 16.51
CA ALA A 69 10.09 -1.01 17.29
C ALA A 69 8.86 -1.26 16.40
N LEU A 70 8.82 -0.65 15.20
CA LEU A 70 7.72 -0.84 14.27
C LEU A 70 8.00 -1.94 13.25
N VAL A 71 9.15 -1.89 12.60
CA VAL A 71 9.46 -2.78 11.47
C VAL A 71 10.42 -3.92 11.81
N GLY A 72 10.97 -3.94 13.01
CA GLY A 72 12.01 -4.87 13.45
C GLY A 72 13.41 -4.26 13.26
N GLU A 73 14.31 -4.58 14.19
CA GLU A 73 15.64 -3.98 14.21
C GLU A 73 16.44 -4.32 12.95
N ALA A 74 16.40 -5.58 12.51
CA ALA A 74 17.12 -6.00 11.32
C ALA A 74 16.58 -5.32 10.05
N ASN A 75 15.28 -5.17 9.94
CA ASN A 75 14.67 -4.50 8.80
C ASN A 75 14.99 -3.01 8.78
N TYR A 76 14.95 -2.36 9.93
CA TYR A 76 15.30 -0.94 10.00
C TYR A 76 16.77 -0.71 9.66
N ALA A 77 17.66 -1.57 10.14
CA ALA A 77 19.07 -1.50 9.81
C ALA A 77 19.32 -1.64 8.30
N ARG A 78 18.52 -2.47 7.61
CA ARG A 78 18.68 -2.73 6.18
C ARG A 78 18.03 -1.67 5.30
N TYR A 79 16.83 -1.20 5.64
CA TYR A 79 16.02 -0.34 4.78
C TYR A 79 15.87 1.08 5.28
N GLY A 80 16.20 1.36 6.56
CA GLY A 80 15.98 2.67 7.14
C GLY A 80 14.50 3.03 7.15
N ARG A 81 14.16 4.22 6.66
CA ARG A 81 12.77 4.70 6.60
C ARG A 81 12.00 4.12 5.42
N GLU A 82 12.67 3.45 4.52
CA GLU A 82 12.04 2.86 3.35
C GLU A 82 11.23 1.63 3.76
N PHE A 83 9.95 1.60 3.38
CA PHE A 83 9.11 0.44 3.63
C PHE A 83 9.14 -0.44 2.37
N PRO A 84 9.73 -1.66 2.45
CA PRO A 84 10.05 -2.43 1.25
C PRO A 84 8.88 -3.24 0.69
N LEU A 85 7.70 -3.15 1.29
CA LEU A 85 6.53 -3.92 0.87
C LEU A 85 5.44 -3.01 0.33
N LEU A 86 4.68 -3.56 -0.62
CA LEU A 86 3.46 -2.95 -1.11
C LEU A 86 2.35 -3.99 -1.04
N VAL A 87 1.34 -3.73 -0.23
CA VAL A 87 0.19 -4.63 -0.07
C VAL A 87 -1.02 -4.01 -0.76
N LYS A 88 -1.61 -4.74 -1.68
CA LYS A 88 -2.74 -4.24 -2.46
C LYS A 88 -3.74 -5.33 -2.81
N PHE A 89 -4.99 -4.93 -3.01
CA PHE A 89 -6.00 -5.75 -3.66
C PHE A 89 -6.03 -5.41 -5.15
N ILE A 90 -6.23 -6.42 -5.96
CA ILE A 90 -6.35 -6.26 -7.42
C ILE A 90 -7.71 -6.79 -7.86
N ASP A 91 -8.41 -6.00 -8.67
CA ASP A 91 -9.65 -6.41 -9.32
C ASP A 91 -9.51 -6.19 -10.82
N ALA A 92 -9.19 -7.25 -11.53
CA ALA A 92 -8.98 -7.21 -12.97
C ALA A 92 -10.29 -7.59 -13.70
N ARG A 93 -10.77 -6.69 -14.54
CA ARG A 93 -11.88 -6.95 -15.45
C ARG A 93 -11.39 -7.59 -16.76
N GLN A 94 -10.14 -7.30 -17.11
CA GLN A 94 -9.47 -7.80 -18.30
C GLN A 94 -8.18 -8.49 -17.91
N ASP A 95 -7.64 -9.30 -18.79
CA ASP A 95 -6.35 -9.93 -18.57
C ASP A 95 -5.27 -8.88 -18.37
N LEU A 96 -4.42 -9.12 -17.38
CA LEU A 96 -3.30 -8.23 -17.08
C LEU A 96 -2.12 -8.57 -17.96
N SER A 97 -1.38 -7.52 -18.35
CA SER A 97 -0.09 -7.70 -19.01
C SER A 97 0.91 -8.30 -18.02
N ILE A 98 1.75 -9.20 -18.54
CA ILE A 98 2.87 -9.72 -17.76
C ILE A 98 3.96 -8.64 -17.75
N GLN A 99 4.42 -8.28 -16.54
CA GLN A 99 5.47 -7.29 -16.37
C GLN A 99 6.64 -7.90 -15.62
N VAL A 100 7.85 -7.56 -16.05
CA VAL A 100 9.08 -7.97 -15.38
C VAL A 100 9.85 -6.70 -15.03
N HIS A 101 10.15 -6.55 -13.75
CA HIS A 101 10.91 -5.41 -13.25
C HIS A 101 12.38 -5.84 -13.07
N PRO A 102 13.33 -5.22 -13.77
CA PRO A 102 14.73 -5.67 -13.74
C PRO A 102 15.36 -5.69 -12.35
N ASP A 103 15.01 -4.74 -11.50
CA ASP A 103 15.50 -4.65 -10.12
C ASP A 103 14.88 -5.70 -9.20
N GLU A 104 13.88 -6.43 -9.67
CA GLU A 104 13.18 -7.47 -8.92
C GLU A 104 13.43 -8.87 -9.48
N ILE A 105 14.32 -8.99 -10.47
CA ILE A 105 14.70 -10.29 -11.03
C ILE A 105 15.28 -11.17 -9.92
N GLY A 106 14.75 -12.40 -9.81
CA GLY A 106 15.14 -13.34 -8.77
C GLY A 106 14.29 -13.28 -7.52
N ARG A 107 13.34 -12.33 -7.43
CA ARG A 107 12.34 -12.30 -6.37
C ARG A 107 11.07 -13.00 -6.83
N ALA A 108 10.35 -13.61 -5.87
CA ALA A 108 9.04 -14.16 -6.17
C ALA A 108 8.07 -13.01 -6.43
N HIS A 109 7.51 -12.99 -7.61
CA HIS A 109 6.46 -12.08 -8.01
C HIS A 109 5.15 -12.80 -7.98
N VAL A 110 4.28 -12.32 -7.17
CA VAL A 110 2.96 -12.91 -7.05
C VAL A 110 1.90 -11.89 -7.44
#